data_91c9f69a921dfa33ae331db89e571ec2
#
_entry.id   91c9f69a921dfa33ae331db89e571ec2
#
_cell.length_a   1.000
_cell.length_b   1.000
_cell.length_c   1.000
_cell.angle_alpha   90.00
_cell.angle_beta   90.00
_cell.angle_gamma   90.00
#
_symmetry.space_group_name_H-M   'P 1'
#
loop_
_entity.id
_entity.type
_entity.pdbx_description
1 polymer ?
#
loop_
_entity_poly.entity_id
_entity_poly.type
_entity_poly.pdbx_seq_one_letter_code
_entity_poly.pdbx_strand_id
1 'polypeptide(L)'
;MVISVSYPLSVAIGAYTSEARADTVSQSSLITQQSPLTSIALDPLAALRRIETSTVTQLSSYGQVKSSLADLQDRARALKNLNQPPTLSDFKGVVQAFVQSFNSITQTVNNLTSKKGALNTESRPSQALNDIRKAAGGPKGSALSSLKELGISQQNDGTFAIDPKQLEKSFKDNQKDTLSAVSDLASRVMQATDKLLSDKGAIGKKVNDLSARVNELEDAQSTVQGYLDTQQKPKQSPAVQPVGGYTARVAIDAYVSVASFQ
;
A
#
# COMPACT_ATOMS: atom_id res chain seq x y z
N MET A 1 17.79 12.86 20.54
CA MET A 1 19.03 12.91 19.74
C MET A 1 18.66 12.39 18.36
N VAL A 2 18.40 13.30 17.43
CA VAL A 2 17.91 12.99 16.08
C VAL A 2 19.11 13.04 15.16
N ILE A 3 19.46 11.90 14.56
CA ILE A 3 20.53 11.84 13.55
C ILE A 3 19.86 11.93 12.17
N SER A 4 19.86 13.14 11.62
CA SER A 4 19.55 13.37 10.21
C SER A 4 20.75 12.96 9.37
N VAL A 5 20.59 11.88 8.60
CA VAL A 5 21.56 11.52 7.55
C VAL A 5 21.10 12.18 6.27
N SER A 6 21.67 13.37 6.01
CA SER A 6 21.59 14.04 4.71
C SER A 6 22.64 13.45 3.79
N TYR A 7 22.24 12.76 2.75
CA TYR A 7 23.14 12.42 1.63
C TYR A 7 23.17 13.59 0.65
N PRO A 8 24.34 14.17 0.37
CA PRO A 8 24.45 15.25 -0.62
C PRO A 8 24.45 14.64 -2.03
N LEU A 9 23.36 14.85 -2.75
CA LEU A 9 23.23 14.56 -4.20
C LEU A 9 23.89 15.63 -5.09
N SER A 10 24.82 16.42 -4.54
CA SER A 10 25.40 17.59 -5.21
C SER A 10 26.78 17.37 -5.84
N VAL A 11 27.30 16.15 -5.90
CA VAL A 11 28.68 15.92 -6.38
C VAL A 11 28.78 15.48 -7.85
N ALA A 12 27.69 15.22 -8.55
CA ALA A 12 27.74 14.69 -9.92
C ALA A 12 27.49 15.68 -11.06
N ILE A 13 27.27 16.98 -10.79
CA ILE A 13 26.99 17.99 -11.85
C ILE A 13 28.14 18.98 -12.10
N GLY A 14 29.22 18.93 -11.31
CA GLY A 14 30.30 19.91 -11.36
C GLY A 14 31.51 19.64 -12.27
N ALA A 15 31.53 18.56 -13.06
CA ALA A 15 32.72 18.09 -13.74
C ALA A 15 32.77 18.34 -15.27
N TYR A 16 31.87 19.09 -15.86
CA TYR A 16 31.84 19.30 -17.31
C TYR A 16 31.85 20.79 -17.77
N THR A 17 32.52 21.66 -17.03
CA THR A 17 32.83 23.00 -17.56
C THR A 17 34.23 23.37 -17.15
N SER A 18 35.21 23.07 -18.00
CA SER A 18 36.37 23.94 -18.23
C SER A 18 37.27 23.37 -19.32
N GLU A 19 37.49 24.27 -20.26
CA GLU A 19 38.68 24.55 -21.05
C GLU A 19 38.84 23.81 -22.37
N ALA A 20 38.23 24.45 -23.39
CA ALA A 20 38.76 24.40 -24.75
C ALA A 20 40.07 25.22 -24.79
N ARG A 21 41.19 24.56 -24.98
CA ARG A 21 42.41 25.17 -25.47
C ARG A 21 42.77 24.56 -26.81
N ALA A 22 42.78 25.42 -27.81
CA ALA A 22 43.20 25.10 -29.15
C ALA A 22 44.67 24.71 -29.19
N ASP A 23 45.00 23.61 -29.81
CA ASP A 23 46.24 23.43 -30.55
C ASP A 23 46.01 22.47 -31.71
N THR A 24 46.26 23.03 -32.90
CA THR A 24 46.40 22.36 -34.18
C THR A 24 47.46 21.29 -34.13
N VAL A 25 47.24 20.13 -34.74
CA VAL A 25 48.14 19.48 -35.72
C VAL A 25 47.59 18.12 -36.16
N SER A 26 47.44 17.99 -37.50
CA SER A 26 47.62 16.80 -38.35
C SER A 26 46.71 15.57 -38.24
N GLN A 27 46.07 15.41 -39.37
CA GLN A 27 45.40 14.19 -39.87
C GLN A 27 46.27 12.91 -39.71
N SER A 28 45.66 11.91 -39.15
CA SER A 28 45.84 10.51 -39.62
C SER A 28 44.76 9.60 -39.04
N SER A 29 43.99 9.05 -39.97
CA SER A 29 43.27 7.75 -39.91
C SER A 29 42.49 7.39 -38.64
N LEU A 30 41.26 7.80 -38.59
CA LEU A 30 40.06 7.01 -38.48
C LEU A 30 40.25 5.53 -38.07
N ILE A 31 40.14 5.30 -36.83
CA ILE A 31 39.43 4.09 -36.37
C ILE A 31 38.27 4.62 -35.55
N THR A 32 37.09 4.57 -36.15
CA THR A 32 35.81 4.74 -35.48
C THR A 32 35.63 3.55 -34.53
N GLN A 33 36.33 3.53 -33.42
CA GLN A 33 35.85 2.81 -32.26
C GLN A 33 34.69 3.62 -31.69
N GLN A 34 33.52 3.35 -32.22
CA GLN A 34 32.28 3.58 -31.50
C GLN A 34 32.41 2.83 -30.19
N SER A 35 32.89 3.52 -29.16
CA SER A 35 32.75 3.08 -27.79
C SER A 35 31.28 2.78 -27.58
N PRO A 36 30.89 1.56 -27.13
CA PRO A 36 29.53 1.29 -26.73
C PRO A 36 29.24 1.90 -25.35
N LEU A 37 29.53 3.20 -25.21
CA LEU A 37 28.90 4.05 -24.24
C LEU A 37 27.57 4.56 -24.85
N THR A 38 26.92 3.66 -25.60
CA THR A 38 25.55 3.84 -25.98
C THR A 38 24.75 3.88 -24.71
N SER A 39 24.55 5.12 -24.23
CA SER A 39 23.27 5.54 -23.69
C SER A 39 22.49 4.37 -23.05
N ILE A 40 22.74 4.13 -21.80
CA ILE A 40 21.62 3.91 -20.92
C ILE A 40 20.90 5.27 -20.91
N ALA A 41 20.38 5.69 -22.03
CA ALA A 41 19.28 6.61 -22.08
C ALA A 41 18.18 5.86 -21.36
N LEU A 42 18.00 6.19 -20.10
CA LEU A 42 16.87 5.72 -19.30
C LEU A 42 15.66 6.08 -20.14
N ASP A 43 15.06 5.09 -20.77
CA ASP A 43 13.80 5.29 -21.47
C ASP A 43 12.80 5.80 -20.44
N PRO A 44 12.43 7.09 -20.46
CA PRO A 44 11.61 7.69 -19.43
C PRO A 44 10.23 7.02 -19.36
N LEU A 45 9.73 6.51 -20.47
CA LEU A 45 8.49 5.72 -20.52
C LEU A 45 8.66 4.37 -19.82
N ALA A 46 9.78 3.69 -20.03
CA ALA A 46 10.04 2.41 -19.36
C ALA A 46 10.18 2.61 -17.83
N ALA A 47 10.79 3.71 -17.41
CA ALA A 47 10.88 4.05 -15.99
C ALA A 47 9.49 4.34 -15.38
N LEU A 48 8.68 5.18 -16.02
CA LEU A 48 7.32 5.50 -15.58
C LEU A 48 6.44 4.23 -15.50
N ARG A 49 6.50 3.34 -16.48
CA ARG A 49 5.77 2.07 -16.49
C ARG A 49 6.18 1.14 -15.34
N ARG A 50 7.46 1.11 -14.97
CA ARG A 50 7.91 0.32 -13.81
C ARG A 50 7.34 0.87 -12.50
N ILE A 51 7.36 2.20 -12.33
CA ILE A 51 6.80 2.85 -11.15
C ILE A 51 5.29 2.61 -11.09
N GLU A 52 4.58 2.76 -12.20
CA GLU A 52 3.15 2.48 -12.31
C GLU A 52 2.83 1.03 -11.93
N THR A 53 3.53 0.05 -12.52
CA THR A 53 3.34 -1.38 -12.21
C THR A 53 3.51 -1.64 -10.71
N SER A 54 4.53 -1.05 -10.09
CA SER A 54 4.76 -1.17 -8.65
C SER A 54 3.63 -0.51 -7.85
N THR A 55 3.19 0.69 -8.25
CA THR A 55 2.12 1.44 -7.60
C THR A 55 0.78 0.71 -7.69
N VAL A 56 0.43 0.18 -8.87
CA VAL A 56 -0.78 -0.62 -9.10
C VAL A 56 -0.74 -1.91 -8.26
N THR A 57 0.41 -2.56 -8.14
CA THR A 57 0.58 -3.75 -7.29
C THR A 57 0.34 -3.41 -5.82
N GLN A 58 0.88 -2.28 -5.34
CA GLN A 58 0.62 -1.80 -3.98
C GLN A 58 -0.85 -1.44 -3.79
N LEU A 59 -1.46 -0.71 -4.74
CA LEU A 59 -2.87 -0.33 -4.70
C LEU A 59 -3.78 -1.57 -4.61
N SER A 60 -3.55 -2.58 -5.44
CA SER A 60 -4.28 -3.86 -5.40
C SER A 60 -4.13 -4.55 -4.04
N SER A 61 -2.91 -4.58 -3.51
CA SER A 61 -2.62 -5.21 -2.21
C SER A 61 -3.29 -4.47 -1.05
N TYR A 62 -3.25 -3.14 -1.04
CA TYR A 62 -4.00 -2.33 -0.07
C TYR A 62 -5.52 -2.46 -0.25
N GLY A 63 -6.00 -2.62 -1.49
CA GLY A 63 -7.39 -2.95 -1.80
C GLY A 63 -7.84 -4.26 -1.14
N GLN A 64 -6.99 -5.30 -1.17
CA GLN A 64 -7.26 -6.57 -0.48
C GLN A 64 -7.35 -6.39 1.04
N VAL A 65 -6.43 -5.61 1.63
CA VAL A 65 -6.49 -5.28 3.08
C VAL A 65 -7.78 -4.52 3.40
N LYS A 66 -8.12 -3.50 2.60
CA LYS A 66 -9.35 -2.70 2.77
C LYS A 66 -10.60 -3.57 2.69
N SER A 67 -10.68 -4.48 1.71
CA SER A 67 -11.80 -5.42 1.55
C SER A 67 -11.93 -6.37 2.73
N SER A 68 -10.82 -6.95 3.19
CA SER A 68 -10.84 -7.86 4.35
C SER A 68 -11.22 -7.14 5.65
N LEU A 69 -10.85 -5.85 5.81
CA LEU A 69 -11.27 -5.01 6.93
C LEU A 69 -12.77 -4.70 6.86
N ALA A 70 -13.29 -4.42 5.67
CA ALA A 70 -14.72 -4.16 5.48
C ALA A 70 -15.56 -5.42 5.78
N ASP A 71 -15.11 -6.61 5.33
CA ASP A 71 -15.77 -7.86 5.69
C ASP A 71 -15.76 -8.09 7.21
N LEU A 72 -14.63 -7.89 7.88
CA LEU A 72 -14.55 -7.98 9.34
C LEU A 72 -15.51 -7.00 10.02
N GLN A 73 -15.63 -5.78 9.53
CA GLN A 73 -16.58 -4.78 10.03
C GLN A 73 -18.01 -5.23 9.89
N ASP A 74 -18.37 -5.81 8.74
CA ASP A 74 -19.73 -6.31 8.49
C ASP A 74 -20.06 -7.53 9.39
N ARG A 75 -19.08 -8.45 9.61
CA ARG A 75 -19.26 -9.54 10.56
C ARG A 75 -19.35 -9.05 12.01
N ALA A 76 -18.58 -8.04 12.39
CA ALA A 76 -18.71 -7.39 13.69
C ALA A 76 -20.08 -6.71 13.85
N ARG A 77 -20.59 -6.05 12.80
CA ARG A 77 -21.94 -5.47 12.80
C ARG A 77 -23.02 -6.52 12.98
N ALA A 78 -22.91 -7.66 12.28
CA ALA A 78 -23.82 -8.78 12.43
C ALA A 78 -23.78 -9.35 13.86
N LEU A 79 -22.58 -9.47 14.43
CA LEU A 79 -22.38 -9.94 15.82
C LEU A 79 -23.00 -8.99 16.85
N LYS A 80 -22.88 -7.67 16.64
CA LYS A 80 -23.50 -6.66 17.49
C LYS A 80 -25.03 -6.67 17.41
N ASN A 81 -25.57 -6.93 16.22
CA ASN A 81 -26.99 -6.84 15.90
C ASN A 81 -27.72 -8.20 15.96
N LEU A 82 -27.14 -9.17 16.70
CA LEU A 82 -27.83 -10.45 16.90
C LEU A 82 -29.25 -10.21 17.44
N ASN A 83 -30.22 -10.78 16.75
CA ASN A 83 -31.63 -10.72 17.18
C ASN A 83 -31.76 -11.24 18.61
N GLN A 84 -32.46 -10.54 19.48
CA GLN A 84 -32.63 -10.91 20.87
C GLN A 84 -34.05 -11.44 21.12
N PRO A 85 -34.18 -12.65 21.74
CA PRO A 85 -33.13 -13.62 22.04
C PRO A 85 -32.72 -14.42 20.80
N PRO A 86 -31.42 -14.55 20.46
CA PRO A 86 -30.99 -15.40 19.36
C PRO A 86 -31.11 -16.88 19.73
N THR A 87 -31.27 -17.75 18.73
CA THR A 87 -31.08 -19.18 18.94
C THR A 87 -29.59 -19.49 19.14
N LEU A 88 -29.29 -20.65 19.78
CA LEU A 88 -27.91 -21.12 19.90
C LEU A 88 -27.24 -21.30 18.52
N SER A 89 -27.99 -21.74 17.52
CA SER A 89 -27.51 -21.93 16.16
C SER A 89 -27.09 -20.59 15.52
N ASP A 90 -27.95 -19.57 15.63
CA ASP A 90 -27.70 -18.25 15.10
C ASP A 90 -26.46 -17.63 15.76
N PHE A 91 -26.39 -17.71 17.09
CA PHE A 91 -25.25 -17.23 17.85
C PHE A 91 -23.94 -17.88 17.41
N LYS A 92 -23.90 -19.23 17.33
CA LYS A 92 -22.71 -19.98 16.88
C LYS A 92 -22.32 -19.60 15.45
N GLY A 93 -23.27 -19.47 14.54
CA GLY A 93 -23.01 -19.12 13.14
C GLY A 93 -22.40 -17.74 13.00
N VAL A 94 -22.94 -16.75 13.71
CA VAL A 94 -22.42 -15.35 13.64
C VAL A 94 -21.05 -15.22 14.29
N VAL A 95 -20.80 -15.89 15.43
CA VAL A 95 -19.49 -15.92 16.08
C VAL A 95 -18.45 -16.61 15.19
N GLN A 96 -18.79 -17.73 14.55
CA GLN A 96 -17.90 -18.40 13.61
C GLN A 96 -17.56 -17.52 12.40
N ALA A 97 -18.55 -16.86 11.81
CA ALA A 97 -18.33 -15.96 10.68
C ALA A 97 -17.42 -14.77 11.06
N PHE A 98 -17.58 -14.20 12.25
CA PHE A 98 -16.70 -13.14 12.76
C PHE A 98 -15.26 -13.64 12.94
N VAL A 99 -15.06 -14.80 13.58
CA VAL A 99 -13.73 -15.38 13.79
C VAL A 99 -13.05 -15.73 12.46
N GLN A 100 -13.79 -16.28 11.50
CA GLN A 100 -13.29 -16.57 10.16
C GLN A 100 -12.81 -15.29 9.44
N SER A 101 -13.59 -14.21 9.51
CA SER A 101 -13.20 -12.93 8.91
C SER A 101 -11.99 -12.31 9.61
N PHE A 102 -11.92 -12.41 10.94
CA PHE A 102 -10.72 -11.97 11.70
C PHE A 102 -9.47 -12.76 11.29
N ASN A 103 -9.61 -14.07 11.10
CA ASN A 103 -8.51 -14.91 10.65
C ASN A 103 -8.11 -14.61 9.19
N SER A 104 -9.09 -14.32 8.34
CA SER A 104 -8.85 -13.92 6.94
C SER A 104 -8.01 -12.65 6.84
N ILE A 105 -8.36 -11.56 7.56
CA ILE A 105 -7.54 -10.34 7.55
C ILE A 105 -6.15 -10.61 8.13
N THR A 106 -6.03 -11.44 9.17
CA THR A 106 -4.73 -11.81 9.74
C THR A 106 -3.85 -12.50 8.69
N GLN A 107 -4.39 -13.48 7.96
CA GLN A 107 -3.66 -14.17 6.89
C GLN A 107 -3.34 -13.24 5.71
N THR A 108 -4.30 -12.42 5.29
CA THR A 108 -4.09 -11.44 4.20
C THR A 108 -2.92 -10.53 4.51
N VAL A 109 -2.89 -9.91 5.69
CA VAL A 109 -1.81 -9.02 6.10
C VAL A 109 -0.49 -9.78 6.20
N ASN A 110 -0.46 -10.95 6.86
CA ASN A 110 0.76 -11.74 7.00
C ASN A 110 1.35 -12.14 5.63
N ASN A 111 0.51 -12.54 4.67
CA ASN A 111 0.95 -12.91 3.32
C ASN A 111 1.52 -11.69 2.56
N LEU A 112 0.81 -10.56 2.60
CA LEU A 112 1.21 -9.35 1.88
C LEU A 112 2.46 -8.69 2.47
N THR A 113 2.70 -8.79 3.78
CA THR A 113 3.86 -8.22 4.47
C THR A 113 5.01 -9.21 4.68
N SER A 114 4.85 -10.47 4.26
CA SER A 114 5.93 -11.48 4.28
C SER A 114 7.10 -11.05 3.38
N LYS A 115 8.28 -11.68 3.54
CA LYS A 115 9.48 -11.37 2.72
C LYS A 115 9.25 -11.37 1.20
N LYS A 116 8.29 -12.17 0.72
CA LYS A 116 7.89 -12.26 -0.70
C LYS A 116 6.60 -11.51 -1.01
N GLY A 117 6.00 -10.88 -0.04
CA GLY A 117 4.74 -10.15 -0.19
C GLY A 117 4.94 -8.80 -0.87
N ALA A 118 3.91 -8.33 -1.55
CA ALA A 118 3.92 -7.06 -2.29
C ALA A 118 4.05 -5.83 -1.37
N LEU A 119 3.77 -5.97 -0.08
CA LEU A 119 3.86 -4.93 0.95
C LEU A 119 4.94 -5.25 2.00
N ASN A 120 6.00 -5.95 1.63
CA ASN A 120 7.04 -6.41 2.55
C ASN A 120 7.82 -5.27 3.23
N THR A 121 7.87 -4.09 2.62
CA THR A 121 8.51 -2.87 3.17
C THR A 121 7.51 -1.94 3.86
N GLU A 122 6.21 -2.25 3.79
CA GLU A 122 5.14 -1.41 4.31
C GLU A 122 4.72 -1.85 5.72
N SER A 123 4.82 -0.94 6.69
CA SER A 123 4.45 -1.23 8.09
C SER A 123 2.96 -1.00 8.39
N ARG A 124 2.25 -0.19 7.58
CA ARG A 124 0.85 0.19 7.84
C ARG A 124 -0.12 -0.98 7.94
N PRO A 125 -0.07 -2.02 7.06
CA PRO A 125 -0.98 -3.15 7.21
C PRO A 125 -0.79 -3.91 8.52
N SER A 126 0.47 -4.12 8.93
CA SER A 126 0.77 -4.78 10.21
C SER A 126 0.35 -3.94 11.42
N GLN A 127 0.49 -2.61 11.34
CA GLN A 127 0.00 -1.69 12.38
C GLN A 127 -1.53 -1.73 12.47
N ALA A 128 -2.23 -1.69 11.33
CA ALA A 128 -3.68 -1.81 11.28
C ALA A 128 -4.19 -3.12 11.89
N LEU A 129 -3.52 -4.25 11.56
CA LEU A 129 -3.85 -5.55 12.17
C LEU A 129 -3.61 -5.53 13.68
N ASN A 130 -2.53 -4.92 14.15
CA ASN A 130 -2.25 -4.79 15.59
C ASN A 130 -3.30 -3.91 16.30
N ASP A 131 -3.79 -2.85 15.67
CA ASP A 131 -4.84 -2.00 16.24
C ASP A 131 -6.16 -2.78 16.39
N ILE A 132 -6.50 -3.62 15.41
CA ILE A 132 -7.66 -4.49 15.49
C ILE A 132 -7.50 -5.56 16.57
N ARG A 133 -6.32 -6.18 16.67
CA ARG A 133 -6.01 -7.14 17.74
C ARG A 133 -6.13 -6.52 19.13
N LYS A 134 -5.64 -5.30 19.31
CA LYS A 134 -5.80 -4.53 20.55
C LYS A 134 -7.28 -4.23 20.84
N ALA A 135 -8.04 -3.83 19.82
CA ALA A 135 -9.47 -3.59 19.96
C ALA A 135 -10.22 -4.87 20.38
N ALA A 136 -9.90 -6.01 19.78
CA ALA A 136 -10.45 -7.31 20.16
C ALA A 136 -10.04 -7.72 21.57
N GLY A 137 -8.76 -7.51 21.94
CA GLY A 137 -8.23 -7.83 23.26
C GLY A 137 -8.73 -6.94 24.41
N GLY A 138 -9.35 -5.79 24.11
CA GLY A 138 -9.89 -4.85 25.10
C GLY A 138 -8.82 -4.14 25.91
N PRO A 139 -9.23 -3.25 26.84
CA PRO A 139 -8.32 -2.52 27.70
C PRO A 139 -7.52 -3.47 28.60
N LYS A 140 -6.18 -3.40 28.51
CA LYS A 140 -5.25 -4.21 29.32
C LYS A 140 -5.45 -5.73 29.23
N GLY A 141 -5.99 -6.24 28.11
CA GLY A 141 -6.21 -7.68 27.91
C GLY A 141 -7.40 -8.27 28.67
N SER A 142 -8.21 -7.49 29.34
CA SER A 142 -9.38 -7.97 30.09
C SER A 142 -10.40 -8.67 29.24
N ALA A 143 -10.58 -8.22 27.98
CA ALA A 143 -11.50 -8.88 27.05
C ALA A 143 -10.95 -10.21 26.49
N LEU A 144 -9.63 -10.43 26.48
CA LEU A 144 -9.06 -11.74 26.14
C LEU A 144 -9.44 -12.80 27.15
N SER A 145 -9.50 -12.46 28.45
CA SER A 145 -9.99 -13.37 29.48
C SER A 145 -11.46 -13.72 29.25
N SER A 146 -12.31 -12.71 28.97
CA SER A 146 -13.73 -12.93 28.64
C SER A 146 -13.92 -13.73 27.37
N LEU A 147 -13.12 -13.48 26.32
CA LEU A 147 -13.16 -14.29 25.10
C LEU A 147 -12.76 -15.74 25.35
N LYS A 148 -11.76 -15.98 26.20
CA LYS A 148 -11.35 -17.34 26.58
C LYS A 148 -12.45 -18.05 27.37
N GLU A 149 -13.16 -17.36 28.25
CA GLU A 149 -14.33 -17.87 28.97
C GLU A 149 -15.46 -18.25 27.99
N LEU A 150 -15.58 -17.52 26.87
CA LEU A 150 -16.50 -17.83 25.78
C LEU A 150 -16.02 -18.98 24.86
N GLY A 151 -14.82 -19.51 25.09
CA GLY A 151 -14.21 -20.51 24.22
C GLY A 151 -13.53 -19.95 22.97
N ILE A 152 -13.23 -18.65 22.94
CA ILE A 152 -12.46 -18.00 21.84
C ILE A 152 -11.05 -17.72 22.34
N SER A 153 -10.05 -18.36 21.76
CA SER A 153 -8.65 -18.22 22.16
C SER A 153 -7.77 -17.69 21.03
N GLN A 154 -6.86 -16.78 21.35
CA GLN A 154 -5.86 -16.30 20.41
C GLN A 154 -4.72 -17.32 20.28
N GLN A 155 -4.35 -17.64 19.03
CA GLN A 155 -3.24 -18.51 18.70
C GLN A 155 -1.92 -17.73 18.55
N ASN A 156 -0.79 -18.45 18.50
CA ASN A 156 0.54 -17.83 18.37
C ASN A 156 0.74 -17.04 17.07
N ASP A 157 0.05 -17.41 16.00
CA ASP A 157 0.06 -16.71 14.71
C ASP A 157 -0.85 -15.48 14.68
N GLY A 158 -1.53 -15.20 15.81
CA GLY A 158 -2.46 -14.10 15.98
C GLY A 158 -3.86 -14.33 15.42
N THR A 159 -4.18 -15.55 14.98
CA THR A 159 -5.55 -15.97 14.64
C THR A 159 -6.35 -16.31 15.89
N PHE A 160 -7.67 -16.45 15.76
CA PHE A 160 -8.54 -16.95 16.81
C PHE A 160 -9.00 -18.38 16.50
N ALA A 161 -9.06 -19.20 17.56
CA ALA A 161 -9.69 -20.51 17.52
C ALA A 161 -10.96 -20.51 18.40
N ILE A 162 -11.96 -21.27 18.01
CA ILE A 162 -13.20 -21.45 18.77
C ILE A 162 -13.24 -22.88 19.34
N ASP A 163 -13.51 -22.98 20.64
CA ASP A 163 -13.99 -24.21 21.25
C ASP A 163 -15.53 -24.24 21.19
N PRO A 164 -16.13 -25.05 20.31
CA PRO A 164 -17.58 -25.05 20.12
C PRO A 164 -18.38 -25.52 21.38
N LYS A 165 -17.76 -26.38 22.19
CA LYS A 165 -18.41 -26.90 23.42
C LYS A 165 -18.43 -25.83 24.51
N GLN A 166 -17.30 -25.11 24.66
CA GLN A 166 -17.22 -24.03 25.64
C GLN A 166 -18.12 -22.86 25.23
N LEU A 167 -18.16 -22.51 23.94
CA LEU A 167 -19.03 -21.44 23.40
C LEU A 167 -20.50 -21.76 23.66
N GLU A 168 -20.92 -23.02 23.43
CA GLU A 168 -22.28 -23.50 23.70
C GLU A 168 -22.60 -23.46 25.18
N LYS A 169 -21.66 -23.91 26.03
CA LYS A 169 -21.83 -23.91 27.48
C LYS A 169 -22.02 -22.49 28.01
N SER A 170 -21.12 -21.54 27.63
CA SER A 170 -21.22 -20.15 28.06
C SER A 170 -22.55 -19.50 27.66
N PHE A 171 -23.05 -19.79 26.43
CA PHE A 171 -24.34 -19.31 25.97
C PHE A 171 -25.51 -19.88 26.78
N LYS A 172 -25.48 -21.20 27.14
CA LYS A 172 -26.55 -21.84 27.93
C LYS A 172 -26.54 -21.41 29.39
N ASP A 173 -25.35 -21.29 29.99
CA ASP A 173 -25.18 -20.94 31.39
C ASP A 173 -25.52 -19.48 31.70
N ASN A 174 -25.11 -18.57 30.82
CA ASN A 174 -25.35 -17.12 30.98
C ASN A 174 -25.48 -16.42 29.65
N GLN A 175 -26.62 -16.54 28.99
CA GLN A 175 -26.88 -15.96 27.68
C GLN A 175 -26.70 -14.44 27.67
N LYS A 176 -27.20 -13.74 28.68
CA LYS A 176 -27.16 -12.28 28.75
C LYS A 176 -25.73 -11.74 28.79
N ASP A 177 -24.88 -12.25 29.64
CA ASP A 177 -23.51 -11.80 29.78
C ASP A 177 -22.68 -12.22 28.57
N THR A 178 -22.93 -13.41 28.00
CA THR A 178 -22.32 -13.87 26.75
C THR A 178 -22.64 -12.93 25.59
N LEU A 179 -23.91 -12.55 25.42
CA LEU A 179 -24.31 -11.61 24.37
C LEU A 179 -23.72 -10.21 24.59
N SER A 180 -23.67 -9.74 25.84
CA SER A 180 -23.04 -8.46 26.17
C SER A 180 -21.55 -8.47 25.83
N ALA A 181 -20.81 -9.52 26.20
CA ALA A 181 -19.38 -9.63 25.93
C ALA A 181 -19.05 -9.64 24.42
N VAL A 182 -19.84 -10.38 23.61
CA VAL A 182 -19.63 -10.39 22.16
C VAL A 182 -20.06 -9.09 21.48
N SER A 183 -21.11 -8.43 21.99
CA SER A 183 -21.55 -7.10 21.50
C SER A 183 -20.51 -6.03 21.79
N ASP A 184 -19.87 -6.05 22.95
CA ASP A 184 -18.79 -5.15 23.32
C ASP A 184 -17.53 -5.38 22.46
N LEU A 185 -17.17 -6.66 22.22
CA LEU A 185 -16.12 -7.03 21.28
C LEU A 185 -16.40 -6.47 19.89
N ALA A 186 -17.61 -6.73 19.37
CA ALA A 186 -18.04 -6.28 18.06
C ALA A 186 -17.96 -4.76 17.94
N SER A 187 -18.45 -4.04 18.95
CA SER A 187 -18.41 -2.56 18.98
C SER A 187 -17.00 -2.00 18.93
N ARG A 188 -16.05 -2.58 19.67
CA ARG A 188 -14.64 -2.17 19.64
C ARG A 188 -13.99 -2.44 18.30
N VAL A 189 -14.22 -3.61 17.71
CA VAL A 189 -13.68 -3.98 16.41
C VAL A 189 -14.26 -3.08 15.32
N MET A 190 -15.56 -2.81 15.34
CA MET A 190 -16.21 -1.86 14.40
C MET A 190 -15.58 -0.47 14.48
N GLN A 191 -15.38 0.09 15.67
CA GLN A 191 -14.75 1.39 15.85
C GLN A 191 -13.31 1.41 15.31
N ALA A 192 -12.55 0.34 15.53
CA ALA A 192 -11.19 0.24 15.03
C ALA A 192 -11.17 0.15 13.49
N THR A 193 -12.04 -0.65 12.88
CA THR A 193 -12.14 -0.78 11.43
C THR A 193 -12.64 0.50 10.78
N ASP A 194 -13.65 1.18 11.36
CA ASP A 194 -14.13 2.50 10.89
C ASP A 194 -12.98 3.51 10.81
N LYS A 195 -12.18 3.59 11.87
CA LYS A 195 -11.03 4.49 11.94
C LYS A 195 -10.01 4.18 10.84
N LEU A 196 -9.72 2.90 10.60
CA LEU A 196 -8.73 2.47 9.60
C LEU A 196 -9.21 2.66 8.16
N LEU A 197 -10.50 2.46 7.91
CA LEU A 197 -11.13 2.53 6.58
C LEU A 197 -11.51 3.94 6.16
N SER A 198 -11.65 4.90 7.08
CA SER A 198 -11.99 6.28 6.77
C SER A 198 -10.97 6.90 5.81
N ASP A 199 -11.35 7.96 5.08
CA ASP A 199 -10.46 8.67 4.14
C ASP A 199 -9.20 9.25 4.80
N LYS A 200 -9.26 9.50 6.11
CA LYS A 200 -8.11 9.94 6.92
C LYS A 200 -7.43 8.77 7.67
N GLY A 201 -8.01 7.59 7.59
CA GLY A 201 -7.49 6.38 8.23
C GLY A 201 -6.26 5.82 7.51
N ALA A 202 -5.48 5.01 8.23
CA ALA A 202 -4.20 4.51 7.72
C ALA A 202 -4.33 3.70 6.42
N ILE A 203 -5.42 2.95 6.26
CA ILE A 203 -5.66 2.13 5.06
C ILE A 203 -6.45 2.92 4.01
N GLY A 204 -7.54 3.60 4.41
CA GLY A 204 -8.36 4.38 3.47
C GLY A 204 -7.54 5.47 2.78
N LYS A 205 -6.80 6.27 3.55
CA LYS A 205 -5.92 7.30 3.01
C LYS A 205 -4.88 6.72 2.05
N LYS A 206 -4.21 5.62 2.41
CA LYS A 206 -3.17 5.03 1.53
C LYS A 206 -3.75 4.53 0.21
N VAL A 207 -4.96 3.95 0.22
CA VAL A 207 -5.66 3.55 -1.02
C VAL A 207 -5.94 4.78 -1.89
N ASN A 208 -6.44 5.87 -1.31
CA ASN A 208 -6.73 7.10 -2.04
C ASN A 208 -5.44 7.74 -2.59
N ASP A 209 -4.37 7.80 -1.79
CA ASP A 209 -3.06 8.33 -2.22
C ASP A 209 -2.47 7.51 -3.38
N LEU A 210 -2.53 6.17 -3.30
CA LEU A 210 -2.04 5.30 -4.38
C LEU A 210 -2.89 5.41 -5.65
N SER A 211 -4.21 5.55 -5.52
CA SER A 211 -5.10 5.74 -6.67
C SER A 211 -4.81 7.07 -7.38
N ALA A 212 -4.64 8.16 -6.63
CA ALA A 212 -4.25 9.45 -7.20
C ALA A 212 -2.89 9.36 -7.91
N ARG A 213 -1.92 8.65 -7.31
CA ARG A 213 -0.59 8.45 -7.92
C ARG A 213 -0.63 7.64 -9.21
N VAL A 214 -1.51 6.63 -9.33
CA VAL A 214 -1.69 5.89 -10.59
C VAL A 214 -2.17 6.85 -11.68
N ASN A 215 -3.17 7.69 -11.41
CA ASN A 215 -3.67 8.67 -12.37
C ASN A 215 -2.57 9.67 -12.80
N GLU A 216 -1.77 10.17 -11.85
CA GLU A 216 -0.63 11.07 -12.15
C GLU A 216 0.41 10.39 -13.05
N LEU A 217 0.68 9.09 -12.84
CA LEU A 217 1.62 8.32 -13.66
C LEU A 217 1.08 8.08 -15.07
N GLU A 218 -0.22 7.81 -15.23
CA GLU A 218 -0.88 7.68 -16.53
C GLU A 218 -0.81 9.01 -17.31
N ASP A 219 -1.10 10.13 -16.65
CA ASP A 219 -1.00 11.46 -17.25
C ASP A 219 0.43 11.80 -17.67
N ALA A 220 1.42 11.48 -16.83
CA ALA A 220 2.83 11.68 -17.14
C ALA A 220 3.28 10.83 -18.34
N GLN A 221 2.84 9.57 -18.42
CA GLN A 221 3.12 8.69 -19.56
C GLN A 221 2.51 9.24 -20.86
N SER A 222 1.26 9.68 -20.79
CA SER A 222 0.58 10.31 -21.93
C SER A 222 1.32 11.54 -22.44
N THR A 223 1.81 12.39 -21.53
CA THR A 223 2.58 13.58 -21.86
C THR A 223 3.91 13.24 -22.54
N VAL A 224 4.66 12.27 -21.98
CA VAL A 224 5.94 11.82 -22.56
C VAL A 224 5.73 11.16 -23.91
N GLN A 225 4.69 10.34 -24.05
CA GLN A 225 4.36 9.71 -25.33
C GLN A 225 4.01 10.75 -26.40
N GLY A 226 3.16 11.73 -26.09
CA GLY A 226 2.81 12.82 -27.01
C GLY A 226 4.05 13.63 -27.46
N TYR A 227 5.01 13.85 -26.56
CA TYR A 227 6.28 14.48 -26.91
C TYR A 227 7.11 13.63 -27.88
N LEU A 228 7.23 12.31 -27.64
CA LEU A 228 7.97 11.40 -28.51
C LEU A 228 7.33 11.32 -29.91
N ASP A 229 6.01 11.26 -29.97
CA ASP A 229 5.26 11.22 -31.22
C ASP A 229 5.46 12.50 -32.08
N THR A 230 5.57 13.67 -31.43
CA THR A 230 5.87 14.93 -32.11
C THR A 230 7.29 15.00 -32.66
N GLN A 231 8.24 14.35 -31.98
CA GLN A 231 9.64 14.27 -32.43
C GLN A 231 9.81 13.32 -33.65
N GLN A 232 8.97 12.29 -33.73
CA GLN A 232 9.03 11.29 -34.83
C GLN A 232 8.30 11.72 -36.09
N LYS A 233 7.50 12.79 -36.07
CA LYS A 233 6.88 13.32 -37.30
C LYS A 233 7.94 13.99 -38.16
N PRO A 234 8.14 13.59 -39.40
CA PRO A 234 9.09 14.23 -40.30
C PRO A 234 8.72 15.71 -40.44
N LYS A 235 9.67 16.59 -40.16
CA LYS A 235 9.52 18.04 -40.33
C LYS A 235 9.37 18.36 -41.84
N GLN A 236 8.15 18.32 -42.34
CA GLN A 236 7.79 18.96 -43.57
C GLN A 236 7.43 20.41 -43.25
N SER A 237 8.43 21.31 -43.21
CA SER A 237 8.24 22.75 -43.46
C SER A 237 9.54 23.52 -43.25
N PRO A 238 9.74 24.63 -43.97
CA PRO A 238 11.02 25.35 -44.04
C PRO A 238 11.27 26.15 -42.77
N ALA A 239 12.51 26.09 -42.35
CA ALA A 239 13.22 27.02 -41.46
C ALA A 239 12.39 27.73 -40.36
N VAL A 240 12.14 27.03 -39.28
CA VAL A 240 11.93 27.68 -37.98
C VAL A 240 13.02 27.17 -37.03
N GLN A 241 13.78 28.11 -36.44
CA GLN A 241 14.90 27.84 -35.54
C GLN A 241 14.45 26.95 -34.37
N PRO A 242 15.29 26.00 -33.89
CA PRO A 242 14.93 25.13 -32.80
C PRO A 242 14.81 25.92 -31.49
N VAL A 243 13.63 26.07 -30.99
CA VAL A 243 13.39 26.45 -29.59
C VAL A 243 13.68 25.23 -28.73
N GLY A 244 14.96 24.85 -28.70
CA GLY A 244 15.42 23.57 -28.19
C GLY A 244 15.72 23.51 -26.70
N GLY A 245 14.97 24.19 -25.86
CA GLY A 245 15.26 24.16 -24.42
C GLY A 245 14.06 23.88 -23.51
N TYR A 246 12.86 24.20 -23.96
CA TYR A 246 11.69 24.18 -23.07
C TYR A 246 11.02 22.82 -22.93
N THR A 247 11.01 22.02 -23.97
CA THR A 247 10.23 20.78 -24.00
C THR A 247 10.91 19.59 -23.31
N ALA A 248 12.26 19.52 -23.38
CA ALA A 248 13.01 18.51 -22.63
C ALA A 248 12.95 18.78 -21.12
N ARG A 249 12.85 20.04 -20.72
CA ARG A 249 12.75 20.45 -19.33
C ARG A 249 11.40 20.05 -18.72
N VAL A 250 10.29 20.19 -19.45
CA VAL A 250 8.96 19.78 -18.98
C VAL A 250 8.86 18.27 -18.75
N ALA A 251 9.44 17.46 -19.64
CA ALA A 251 9.48 16.01 -19.48
C ALA A 251 10.37 15.58 -18.30
N ILE A 252 11.50 16.27 -18.09
CA ILE A 252 12.40 16.02 -16.96
C ILE A 252 11.75 16.51 -15.65
N ASP A 253 11.10 17.65 -15.63
CA ASP A 253 10.42 18.18 -14.45
C ASP A 253 9.22 17.29 -14.03
N ALA A 254 8.48 16.74 -14.99
CA ALA A 254 7.44 15.75 -14.73
C ALA A 254 8.02 14.45 -14.13
N TYR A 255 9.15 13.97 -14.64
CA TYR A 255 9.85 12.81 -14.09
C TYR A 255 10.39 13.06 -12.68
N VAL A 256 11.04 14.22 -12.46
CA VAL A 256 11.62 14.58 -11.16
C VAL A 256 10.54 14.79 -10.10
N SER A 257 9.40 15.41 -10.46
CA SER A 257 8.29 15.60 -9.52
C SER A 257 7.68 14.26 -9.07
N VAL A 258 7.57 13.27 -9.97
CA VAL A 258 7.08 11.93 -9.65
C VAL A 258 8.12 11.11 -8.86
N ALA A 259 9.42 11.28 -9.14
CA ALA A 259 10.50 10.55 -8.46
C ALA A 259 10.79 11.08 -7.04
N SER A 260 10.49 12.35 -6.74
CA SER A 260 10.78 12.97 -5.44
C SER A 260 9.77 12.66 -4.33
N PHE A 261 8.74 11.87 -4.61
CA PHE A 261 7.73 11.42 -3.63
C PHE A 261 7.99 10.01 -3.07
N GLN A 262 9.22 9.47 -3.16
CA GLN A 262 9.57 8.17 -2.56
C GLN A 262 10.02 8.30 -1.12
#